data_95499bee7676c01b0dd8cb275c4fede7
#
_entry.id   95499bee7676c01b0dd8cb275c4fede7
#
_cell.length_a   1.000
_cell.length_b   1.000
_cell.length_c   1.000
_cell.angle_alpha   90.00
_cell.angle_beta   90.00
_cell.angle_gamma   90.00
#
_symmetry.space_group_name_H-M   'P 1'
#
loop_
_entity.id
_entity.type
_entity.pdbx_description
1 polymer ?
#
loop_
_entity_poly.entity_id
_entity_poly.type
_entity_poly.pdbx_seq_one_letter_code
_entity_poly.pdbx_strand_id
1 'polypeptide(L)'
;QRAFRYPHFIKVIDEIRANPTVGAAWNVYNAQISRKKWCVEADENASEITKERAEIIESMMHDMEGSWANFIQSVLPYLEYGFGIHEIVPYRRLKRNGSKYNDGLVGIKKLAIRNQDTIAKWNFSEDGRDLLSVSQSIANVENSFRYQALKDKDGLIPIPREKFLLFTASGSAGNPQGNSIYKN
;
A
#
# COMPACT_ATOMS: atom_id res chain seq x y z
N GLN A 1 6.82 23.75 -13.07
CA GLN A 1 5.89 23.36 -11.99
C GLN A 1 4.64 22.59 -12.48
N ARG A 2 4.20 22.69 -13.74
CA ARG A 2 3.09 21.88 -14.29
C ARG A 2 3.42 20.38 -14.40
N ALA A 3 4.66 20.03 -14.66
CA ALA A 3 5.14 18.65 -14.80
C ALA A 3 4.95 17.82 -13.52
N PHE A 4 4.98 18.46 -12.35
CA PHE A 4 4.80 17.78 -11.05
C PHE A 4 3.35 17.83 -10.51
N ARG A 5 2.35 18.03 -11.37
CA ARG A 5 0.94 17.88 -11.00
C ARG A 5 0.43 16.48 -11.35
N TYR A 6 -0.29 15.89 -10.42
CA TYR A 6 -0.98 14.62 -10.63
C TYR A 6 -1.97 14.73 -11.81
N PRO A 7 -2.04 13.77 -12.73
CA PRO A 7 -1.27 12.51 -12.80
C PRO A 7 0.05 12.63 -13.61
N HIS A 8 0.36 13.77 -14.19
CA HIS A 8 1.52 13.93 -15.11
C HIS A 8 2.86 13.64 -14.44
N PHE A 9 3.01 13.95 -13.15
CA PHE A 9 4.25 13.74 -12.43
C PHE A 9 4.69 12.26 -12.39
N ILE A 10 3.75 11.31 -12.47
CA ILE A 10 4.05 9.87 -12.48
C ILE A 10 4.97 9.54 -13.64
N LYS A 11 4.63 10.00 -14.86
CA LYS A 11 5.46 9.80 -16.05
C LYS A 11 6.85 10.41 -15.91
N VAL A 12 6.93 11.60 -15.33
CA VAL A 12 8.21 12.27 -15.07
C VAL A 12 9.08 11.45 -14.12
N ILE A 13 8.49 10.87 -13.06
CA ILE A 13 9.22 10.02 -12.13
C ILE A 13 9.68 8.74 -12.81
N ASP A 14 8.86 8.13 -13.66
CA ASP A 14 9.23 6.94 -14.42
C ASP A 14 10.41 7.22 -15.36
N GLU A 15 10.44 8.38 -16.02
CA GLU A 15 11.58 8.84 -16.82
C GLU A 15 12.85 9.07 -15.98
N ILE A 16 12.71 9.67 -14.78
CA ILE A 16 13.84 9.86 -13.86
C ILE A 16 14.39 8.50 -13.41
N ARG A 17 13.52 7.55 -13.05
CA ARG A 17 13.91 6.20 -12.65
C ARG A 17 14.59 5.40 -13.77
N ALA A 18 14.23 5.66 -15.01
CA ALA A 18 14.86 5.05 -16.18
C ALA A 18 16.31 5.50 -16.38
N ASN A 19 16.75 6.60 -15.73
CA ASN A 19 18.15 7.00 -15.73
C ASN A 19 19.01 5.98 -14.97
N PRO A 20 20.06 5.39 -15.58
CA PRO A 20 20.85 4.33 -14.95
C PRO A 20 21.49 4.73 -13.62
N THR A 21 21.93 5.97 -13.48
CA THR A 21 22.57 6.46 -12.25
C THR A 21 21.55 6.56 -11.11
N VAL A 22 20.37 7.13 -11.40
CA VAL A 22 19.30 7.25 -10.41
C VAL A 22 18.78 5.86 -10.02
N GLY A 23 18.55 4.99 -11.01
CA GLY A 23 18.11 3.62 -10.78
C GLY A 23 19.11 2.81 -9.93
N ALA A 24 20.41 2.95 -10.20
CA ALA A 24 21.44 2.28 -9.38
C ALA A 24 21.45 2.79 -7.93
N ALA A 25 21.39 4.10 -7.72
CA ALA A 25 21.32 4.69 -6.38
C ALA A 25 20.06 4.22 -5.63
N TRP A 26 18.92 4.18 -6.30
CA TRP A 26 17.67 3.69 -5.75
C TRP A 26 17.73 2.22 -5.37
N ASN A 27 18.35 1.38 -6.20
CA ASN A 27 18.53 -0.05 -5.90
C ASN A 27 19.40 -0.27 -4.65
N VAL A 28 20.47 0.51 -4.47
CA VAL A 28 21.30 0.44 -3.27
C VAL A 28 20.50 0.83 -2.03
N TYR A 29 19.73 1.90 -2.10
CA TYR A 29 18.89 2.36 -1.01
C TYR A 29 17.84 1.33 -0.62
N ASN A 30 17.11 0.80 -1.59
CA ASN A 30 16.11 -0.25 -1.40
C ASN A 30 16.71 -1.50 -0.77
N ALA A 31 17.89 -1.93 -1.23
CA ALA A 31 18.55 -3.12 -0.71
C ALA A 31 18.95 -2.96 0.76
N GLN A 32 19.33 -1.77 1.19
CA GLN A 32 19.69 -1.52 2.60
C GLN A 32 18.47 -1.61 3.54
N ILE A 33 17.31 -1.09 3.12
CA ILE A 33 16.09 -1.10 3.93
C ILE A 33 15.45 -2.49 3.94
N SER A 34 15.31 -3.12 2.78
CA SER A 34 14.62 -4.40 2.65
C SER A 34 15.35 -5.58 3.31
N ARG A 35 16.67 -5.44 3.54
CA ARG A 35 17.47 -6.44 4.27
C ARG A 35 17.30 -6.38 5.78
N LYS A 36 16.67 -5.32 6.32
CA LYS A 36 16.44 -5.22 7.77
C LYS A 36 15.46 -6.29 8.22
N LYS A 37 15.76 -6.91 9.35
CA LYS A 37 14.83 -7.82 10.00
C LYS A 37 13.74 -6.99 10.69
N TRP A 38 12.52 -7.33 10.39
CA TRP A 38 11.33 -6.73 11.01
C TRP A 38 10.72 -7.75 11.95
N CYS A 39 10.33 -7.30 13.14
CA CYS A 39 9.65 -8.09 14.14
C CYS A 39 8.58 -7.24 14.83
N VAL A 40 7.62 -7.91 15.46
CA VAL A 40 6.60 -7.29 16.30
C VAL A 40 6.90 -7.70 17.74
N GLU A 41 7.18 -6.73 18.59
CA GLU A 41 7.48 -6.97 19.99
C GLU A 41 6.48 -6.21 20.86
N ALA A 42 6.00 -6.86 21.92
CA ALA A 42 5.24 -6.19 22.95
C ALA A 42 6.19 -5.48 23.91
N ASP A 43 5.72 -4.40 24.54
CA ASP A 43 6.45 -3.76 25.63
C ASP A 43 6.79 -4.77 26.74
N GLU A 44 7.93 -4.61 27.40
CA GLU A 44 8.38 -5.51 28.46
C GLU A 44 7.36 -5.66 29.60
N ASN A 45 6.66 -4.55 29.91
CA ASN A 45 5.64 -4.50 30.96
C ASN A 45 4.21 -4.77 30.43
N ALA A 46 4.09 -5.20 29.18
CA ALA A 46 2.78 -5.46 28.58
C ALA A 46 2.05 -6.64 29.27
N SER A 47 0.73 -6.56 29.28
CA SER A 47 -0.09 -7.67 29.75
C SER A 47 0.10 -8.92 28.88
N GLU A 48 -0.19 -10.11 29.42
CA GLU A 48 -0.11 -11.37 28.67
C GLU A 48 -0.99 -11.32 27.39
N ILE A 49 -2.18 -10.69 27.45
CA ILE A 49 -3.05 -10.50 26.29
C ILE A 49 -2.36 -9.65 25.22
N THR A 50 -1.57 -8.65 25.59
CA THR A 50 -0.86 -7.81 24.64
C THR A 50 0.30 -8.57 23.98
N LYS A 51 1.00 -9.41 24.75
CA LYS A 51 2.07 -10.29 24.23
C LYS A 51 1.49 -11.30 23.23
N GLU A 52 0.39 -11.96 23.58
CA GLU A 52 -0.32 -12.88 22.67
C GLU A 52 -0.74 -12.19 21.36
N ARG A 53 -1.26 -10.96 21.44
CA ARG A 53 -1.61 -10.17 20.25
C ARG A 53 -0.40 -9.83 19.38
N ALA A 54 0.74 -9.51 19.98
CA ALA A 54 1.97 -9.26 19.26
C ALA A 54 2.44 -10.52 18.50
N GLU A 55 2.37 -11.70 19.13
CA GLU A 55 2.69 -12.98 18.49
C GLU A 55 1.75 -13.28 17.31
N ILE A 56 0.45 -13.01 17.48
CA ILE A 56 -0.53 -13.18 16.40
C ILE A 56 -0.19 -12.27 15.22
N ILE A 57 0.13 -10.98 15.46
CA ILE A 57 0.50 -10.04 14.41
C ILE A 57 1.81 -10.47 13.73
N GLU A 58 2.82 -10.87 14.48
CA GLU A 58 4.08 -11.42 13.95
C GLU A 58 3.81 -12.64 13.06
N SER A 59 2.95 -13.55 13.52
CA SER A 59 2.55 -14.72 12.74
C SER A 59 1.85 -14.34 11.43
N MET A 60 1.06 -13.26 11.41
CA MET A 60 0.41 -12.76 10.18
C MET A 60 1.43 -12.26 9.15
N MET A 61 2.51 -11.62 9.58
CA MET A 61 3.58 -11.18 8.69
C MET A 61 4.24 -12.34 7.94
N HIS A 62 4.31 -13.52 8.58
CA HIS A 62 4.90 -14.74 8.02
C HIS A 62 3.90 -15.64 7.29
N ASP A 63 2.60 -15.38 7.40
CA ASP A 63 1.52 -16.16 6.79
C ASP A 63 0.99 -15.56 5.47
N MET A 64 1.44 -14.36 5.12
CA MET A 64 1.05 -13.69 3.87
C MET A 64 1.53 -14.40 2.62
N GLU A 65 0.83 -14.20 1.50
CA GLU A 65 1.36 -14.46 0.17
C GLU A 65 2.57 -13.55 -0.11
N GLY A 66 3.71 -14.16 -0.39
CA GLY A 66 4.97 -13.44 -0.54
C GLY A 66 5.71 -13.27 0.80
N SER A 67 6.79 -12.52 0.77
CA SER A 67 7.59 -12.23 1.96
C SER A 67 7.35 -10.80 2.46
N TRP A 68 7.56 -10.59 3.76
CA TRP A 68 7.55 -9.24 4.34
C TRP A 68 8.58 -8.32 3.67
N ALA A 69 9.75 -8.86 3.30
CA ALA A 69 10.76 -8.10 2.58
C ALA A 69 10.25 -7.61 1.21
N ASN A 70 9.52 -8.45 0.46
CA ASN A 70 8.91 -8.04 -0.80
C ASN A 70 7.84 -6.96 -0.60
N PHE A 71 7.05 -7.07 0.48
CA PHE A 71 6.11 -6.01 0.84
C PHE A 71 6.84 -4.69 1.11
N ILE A 72 7.89 -4.69 1.94
CA ILE A 72 8.68 -3.48 2.21
C ILE A 72 9.24 -2.89 0.92
N GLN A 73 9.79 -3.71 0.01
CA GLN A 73 10.26 -3.24 -1.30
C GLN A 73 9.15 -2.58 -2.12
N SER A 74 7.93 -3.11 -2.06
CA SER A 74 6.78 -2.54 -2.76
C SER A 74 6.26 -1.24 -2.15
N VAL A 75 6.56 -1.00 -0.87
CA VAL A 75 6.22 0.26 -0.17
C VAL A 75 7.16 1.39 -0.57
N LEU A 76 8.48 1.13 -0.62
CA LEU A 76 9.51 2.16 -0.74
C LEU A 76 9.33 3.16 -1.91
N PRO A 77 8.76 2.80 -3.07
CA PRO A 77 8.46 3.75 -4.12
C PRO A 77 7.56 4.93 -3.70
N TYR A 78 6.89 4.85 -2.54
CA TYR A 78 6.13 5.99 -2.03
C TYR A 78 6.98 7.26 -1.85
N LEU A 79 8.27 7.11 -1.58
CA LEU A 79 9.21 8.23 -1.49
C LEU A 79 9.39 8.95 -2.83
N GLU A 80 9.45 8.18 -3.92
CA GLU A 80 9.62 8.71 -5.26
C GLU A 80 8.32 9.34 -5.78
N TYR A 81 7.18 8.64 -5.63
CA TYR A 81 5.90 9.11 -6.13
C TYR A 81 5.17 10.05 -5.16
N GLY A 82 5.64 10.17 -3.92
CA GLY A 82 4.98 10.93 -2.86
C GLY A 82 3.97 10.12 -2.08
N PHE A 83 3.39 9.06 -2.66
CA PHE A 83 2.45 8.17 -1.98
C PHE A 83 2.55 6.72 -2.47
N GLY A 84 2.10 5.80 -1.64
CA GLY A 84 1.92 4.39 -1.96
C GLY A 84 0.66 3.84 -1.31
N ILE A 85 -0.09 3.01 -2.02
CA ILE A 85 -1.33 2.40 -1.53
C ILE A 85 -1.22 0.88 -1.62
N HIS A 86 -1.51 0.22 -0.50
CA HIS A 86 -1.55 -1.24 -0.41
C HIS A 86 -2.90 -1.66 0.15
N GLU A 87 -3.72 -2.30 -0.67
CA GLU A 87 -5.00 -2.83 -0.23
C GLU A 87 -4.80 -4.05 0.66
N ILE A 88 -5.49 -4.04 1.79
CA ILE A 88 -5.49 -5.14 2.76
C ILE A 88 -6.47 -6.21 2.26
N VAL A 89 -5.97 -7.37 1.90
CA VAL A 89 -6.79 -8.52 1.52
C VAL A 89 -6.83 -9.48 2.71
N PRO A 90 -7.93 -9.49 3.49
CA PRO A 90 -8.06 -10.39 4.61
C PRO A 90 -8.43 -11.81 4.16
N TYR A 91 -8.15 -12.81 5.00
CA TYR A 91 -8.65 -14.16 4.85
C TYR A 91 -8.78 -14.86 6.21
N ARG A 92 -9.53 -15.96 6.26
CA ARG A 92 -9.52 -16.82 7.44
C ARG A 92 -8.32 -17.76 7.38
N ARG A 93 -7.57 -17.81 8.47
CA ARG A 93 -6.37 -18.64 8.66
C ARG A 93 -6.80 -20.10 8.85
N LEU A 94 -7.04 -20.75 7.73
CA LEU A 94 -7.37 -22.18 7.64
C LEU A 94 -6.47 -22.81 6.58
N LYS A 95 -6.00 -24.03 6.82
CA LYS A 95 -5.15 -24.77 5.85
C LYS A 95 -5.78 -24.84 4.46
N ARG A 96 -7.10 -25.04 4.38
CA ARG A 96 -7.85 -25.05 3.12
C ARG A 96 -7.81 -23.72 2.34
N ASN A 97 -7.50 -22.62 3.02
CA ASN A 97 -7.36 -21.29 2.44
C ASN A 97 -5.89 -20.93 2.12
N GLY A 98 -4.96 -21.88 2.28
CA GLY A 98 -3.53 -21.69 2.03
C GLY A 98 -2.74 -21.10 3.21
N SER A 99 -3.35 -20.97 4.40
CA SER A 99 -2.64 -20.55 5.62
C SER A 99 -1.73 -21.66 6.16
N LYS A 100 -0.62 -21.27 6.77
CA LYS A 100 0.24 -22.15 7.56
C LYS A 100 -0.43 -22.58 8.88
N TYR A 101 -1.41 -21.81 9.32
CA TYR A 101 -2.16 -21.99 10.55
C TYR A 101 -3.56 -22.58 10.29
N ASN A 102 -4.23 -23.01 11.35
CA ASN A 102 -5.59 -23.53 11.29
C ASN A 102 -6.40 -23.08 12.52
N ASP A 103 -6.17 -21.86 12.97
CA ASP A 103 -6.76 -21.25 14.16
C ASP A 103 -8.09 -20.54 13.88
N GLY A 104 -8.46 -20.36 12.61
CA GLY A 104 -9.69 -19.70 12.20
C GLY A 104 -9.70 -18.18 12.41
N LEU A 105 -8.60 -17.59 12.88
CA LEU A 105 -8.46 -16.15 13.02
C LEU A 105 -8.52 -15.46 11.64
N VAL A 106 -8.82 -14.18 11.66
CA VAL A 106 -8.69 -13.34 10.46
C VAL A 106 -7.25 -12.88 10.35
N GLY A 107 -6.58 -13.26 9.27
CA GLY A 107 -5.23 -12.83 8.94
C GLY A 107 -5.20 -11.99 7.68
N ILE A 108 -3.99 -11.55 7.33
CA ILE A 108 -3.71 -10.80 6.10
C ILE A 108 -3.21 -11.79 5.05
N LYS A 109 -4.01 -11.99 3.99
CA LYS A 109 -3.58 -12.84 2.87
C LYS A 109 -2.48 -12.17 2.07
N LYS A 110 -2.66 -10.90 1.76
CA LYS A 110 -1.69 -10.05 1.07
C LYS A 110 -1.98 -8.58 1.30
N LEU A 111 -0.94 -7.77 1.15
CA LEU A 111 -0.99 -6.33 1.04
C LEU A 111 -0.76 -5.97 -0.43
N ALA A 112 -1.85 -5.85 -1.18
CA ALA A 112 -1.81 -5.72 -2.64
C ALA A 112 -1.50 -4.28 -3.04
N ILE A 113 -0.36 -4.06 -3.70
CA ILE A 113 -0.03 -2.73 -4.23
C ILE A 113 -1.10 -2.26 -5.22
N ARG A 114 -1.46 -1.00 -5.11
CA ARG A 114 -2.27 -0.26 -6.08
C ARG A 114 -1.37 0.78 -6.75
N ASN A 115 -1.08 0.56 -8.02
CA ASN A 115 -0.15 1.41 -8.76
C ASN A 115 -0.66 2.85 -8.80
N GLN A 116 0.24 3.80 -8.66
CA GLN A 116 -0.08 5.23 -8.57
C GLN A 116 -0.81 5.74 -9.81
N ASP A 117 -0.46 5.25 -11.00
CA ASP A 117 -1.09 5.61 -12.28
C ASP A 117 -2.55 5.17 -12.40
N THR A 118 -2.96 4.18 -11.60
CA THR A 118 -4.34 3.67 -11.58
C THR A 118 -5.25 4.44 -10.62
N ILE A 119 -4.72 5.25 -9.72
CA ILE A 119 -5.51 6.06 -8.78
C ILE A 119 -6.08 7.26 -9.53
N ALA A 120 -7.38 7.29 -9.73
CA ALA A 120 -8.06 8.34 -10.49
C ALA A 120 -8.59 9.48 -9.59
N LYS A 121 -9.02 9.16 -8.37
CA LYS A 121 -9.69 10.14 -7.51
C LYS A 121 -9.46 9.84 -6.03
N TRP A 122 -9.30 10.90 -5.24
CA TRP A 122 -9.30 10.89 -3.79
C TRP A 122 -10.64 11.44 -3.30
N ASN A 123 -11.38 10.66 -2.55
CA ASN A 123 -12.71 11.04 -2.08
C ASN A 123 -12.63 11.42 -0.60
N PHE A 124 -13.00 12.66 -0.32
CA PHE A 124 -13.00 13.23 1.02
C PHE A 124 -14.41 13.37 1.56
N SER A 125 -14.53 13.58 2.88
CA SER A 125 -15.74 14.03 3.53
C SER A 125 -16.19 15.39 2.98
N GLU A 126 -17.44 15.78 3.22
CA GLU A 126 -18.00 17.04 2.74
C GLU A 126 -17.22 18.26 3.26
N ASP A 127 -16.68 18.17 4.48
CA ASP A 127 -15.82 19.21 5.07
C ASP A 127 -14.36 19.18 4.58
N GLY A 128 -14.01 18.21 3.72
CA GLY A 128 -12.68 18.04 3.12
C GLY A 128 -11.59 17.57 4.07
N ARG A 129 -11.92 17.15 5.30
CA ARG A 129 -10.92 16.80 6.33
C ARG A 129 -10.51 15.35 6.27
N ASP A 130 -11.47 14.45 6.11
CA ASP A 130 -11.23 13.01 6.20
C ASP A 130 -11.22 12.36 4.83
N LEU A 131 -10.18 11.58 4.56
CA LEU A 131 -10.11 10.74 3.38
C LEU A 131 -11.02 9.52 3.59
N LEU A 132 -12.09 9.42 2.80
CA LEU A 132 -13.07 8.34 2.89
C LEU A 132 -12.73 7.15 2.01
N SER A 133 -12.19 7.40 0.82
CA SER A 133 -11.82 6.33 -0.12
C SER A 133 -10.89 6.86 -1.21
N VAL A 134 -10.30 5.93 -1.95
CA VAL A 134 -9.67 6.20 -3.25
C VAL A 134 -10.44 5.48 -4.34
N SER A 135 -10.57 6.10 -5.51
CA SER A 135 -11.18 5.45 -6.67
C SER A 135 -10.10 5.10 -7.69
N GLN A 136 -10.09 3.83 -8.11
CA GLN A 136 -9.12 3.27 -9.04
C GLN A 136 -9.73 3.11 -10.42
N SER A 137 -8.98 3.53 -11.46
CA SER A 137 -9.29 3.20 -12.86
C SER A 137 -8.54 1.94 -13.26
N ILE A 138 -9.26 0.93 -13.74
CA ILE A 138 -8.68 -0.33 -14.21
C ILE A 138 -9.06 -0.49 -15.69
N ALA A 139 -8.21 0.03 -16.57
CA ALA A 139 -8.47 0.05 -18.02
C ALA A 139 -8.58 -1.34 -18.67
N ASN A 140 -7.97 -2.36 -18.07
CA ASN A 140 -7.87 -3.69 -18.70
C ASN A 140 -8.84 -4.74 -18.11
N VAL A 141 -9.80 -4.37 -17.26
CA VAL A 141 -10.73 -5.30 -16.62
C VAL A 141 -12.17 -5.07 -17.09
N GLU A 142 -12.34 -4.49 -18.26
CA GLU A 142 -13.65 -4.09 -18.79
C GLU A 142 -14.65 -5.25 -18.95
N ASN A 143 -14.19 -6.50 -19.04
CA ASN A 143 -15.02 -7.66 -19.36
C ASN A 143 -15.32 -8.61 -18.19
N SER A 144 -14.92 -8.29 -16.96
CA SER A 144 -15.26 -9.14 -15.83
C SER A 144 -16.54 -8.67 -15.13
N PHE A 145 -17.59 -9.49 -15.17
CA PHE A 145 -18.88 -9.24 -14.48
C PHE A 145 -18.72 -8.86 -12.99
N ARG A 146 -17.70 -9.39 -12.32
CA ARG A 146 -17.39 -9.07 -10.92
C ARG A 146 -16.98 -7.62 -10.72
N TYR A 147 -16.24 -7.04 -11.66
CA TYR A 147 -15.75 -5.67 -11.55
C TYR A 147 -16.78 -4.63 -12.00
N GLN A 148 -17.68 -5.00 -12.92
CA GLN A 148 -18.78 -4.11 -13.31
C GLN A 148 -19.72 -3.80 -12.14
N ALA A 149 -19.98 -4.79 -11.28
CA ALA A 149 -20.81 -4.61 -10.08
C ALA A 149 -20.15 -3.73 -8.98
N LEU A 150 -18.84 -3.52 -9.07
CA LEU A 150 -18.06 -2.72 -8.09
C LEU A 150 -17.79 -1.30 -8.57
N LYS A 151 -18.08 -0.98 -9.83
CA LYS A 151 -17.88 0.36 -10.40
C LYS A 151 -18.88 1.34 -9.83
N ASP A 152 -18.40 2.52 -9.50
CA ASP A 152 -19.26 3.67 -9.20
C ASP A 152 -19.87 4.28 -10.47
N LYS A 153 -20.62 5.38 -10.30
CA LYS A 153 -21.24 6.14 -11.40
C LYS A 153 -20.25 6.66 -12.45
N ASP A 154 -18.98 6.84 -12.05
CA ASP A 154 -17.90 7.34 -12.89
C ASP A 154 -17.12 6.18 -13.56
N GLY A 155 -17.55 4.92 -13.35
CA GLY A 155 -16.90 3.72 -13.87
C GLY A 155 -15.63 3.34 -13.14
N LEU A 156 -15.36 3.94 -11.98
CA LEU A 156 -14.21 3.71 -11.12
C LEU A 156 -14.53 2.71 -10.02
N ILE A 157 -13.52 2.05 -9.48
CA ILE A 157 -13.66 1.13 -8.34
C ILE A 157 -13.23 1.84 -7.08
N PRO A 158 -14.16 2.15 -6.16
CA PRO A 158 -13.82 2.78 -4.88
C PRO A 158 -13.22 1.74 -3.92
N ILE A 159 -12.11 2.11 -3.27
CA ILE A 159 -11.48 1.35 -2.20
C ILE A 159 -11.67 2.18 -0.92
N PRO A 160 -12.48 1.71 0.04
CA PRO A 160 -12.70 2.41 1.30
C PRO A 160 -11.44 2.58 2.12
N ARG A 161 -11.34 3.66 2.91
CA ARG A 161 -10.13 4.03 3.68
C ARG A 161 -9.66 2.92 4.61
N GLU A 162 -10.57 2.20 5.23
CA GLU A 162 -10.29 1.10 6.15
C GLU A 162 -9.70 -0.14 5.47
N LYS A 163 -9.76 -0.22 4.13
CA LYS A 163 -9.27 -1.37 3.36
C LYS A 163 -7.87 -1.18 2.80
N PHE A 164 -7.19 -0.09 3.10
CA PHE A 164 -5.84 0.10 2.58
C PHE A 164 -4.91 0.81 3.54
N LEU A 165 -3.63 0.50 3.41
CA LEU A 165 -2.53 1.26 4.00
C LEU A 165 -2.14 2.36 3.03
N LEU A 166 -2.02 3.58 3.54
CA LEU A 166 -1.53 4.74 2.81
C LEU A 166 -0.18 5.16 3.38
N PHE A 167 0.84 5.16 2.55
CA PHE A 167 2.16 5.70 2.84
C PHE A 167 2.31 7.03 2.12
N THR A 168 2.73 8.08 2.82
CA THR A 168 2.93 9.41 2.25
C THR A 168 4.30 9.95 2.60
N ALA A 169 5.01 10.49 1.61
CA ALA A 169 6.30 11.13 1.80
C ALA A 169 6.11 12.62 2.03
N SER A 170 6.73 13.14 3.11
CA SER A 170 6.71 14.59 3.44
C SER A 170 5.31 15.21 3.31
N GLY A 171 4.27 14.45 3.70
CA GLY A 171 2.89 14.87 3.61
C GLY A 171 2.57 15.95 4.66
N SER A 172 1.85 16.99 4.24
CA SER A 172 1.14 17.88 5.15
C SER A 172 -0.24 17.29 5.49
N ALA A 173 -0.79 17.67 6.64
CA ALA A 173 -2.13 17.26 7.03
C ALA A 173 -3.13 17.56 5.90
N GLY A 174 -3.94 16.56 5.53
CA GLY A 174 -4.94 16.67 4.46
C GLY A 174 -4.42 16.45 3.03
N ASN A 175 -3.13 16.22 2.83
CA ASN A 175 -2.59 15.87 1.50
C ASN A 175 -2.18 14.39 1.42
N PRO A 176 -3.03 13.49 0.91
CA PRO A 176 -2.71 12.08 0.80
C PRO A 176 -1.69 11.77 -0.29
N GLN A 177 -1.43 12.67 -1.23
CA GLN A 177 -0.47 12.49 -2.30
C GLN A 177 0.98 12.73 -1.86
N GLY A 178 1.19 13.37 -0.69
CA GLY A 178 2.52 13.69 -0.20
C GLY A 178 3.35 14.52 -1.18
N ASN A 179 4.65 14.48 -1.02
CA ASN A 179 5.61 15.13 -1.91
C ASN A 179 6.70 14.13 -2.31
N SER A 180 6.94 14.01 -3.60
CA SER A 180 8.06 13.24 -4.16
C SER A 180 9.40 13.83 -3.68
N ILE A 181 10.38 12.97 -3.41
CA ILE A 181 11.75 13.39 -3.12
C ILE A 181 12.40 14.14 -4.30
N TYR A 182 11.90 13.95 -5.51
CA TYR A 182 12.39 14.64 -6.71
C TYR A 182 11.75 16.03 -6.92
N LYS A 183 10.83 16.44 -6.04
CA LYS A 183 10.13 17.72 -6.17
C LYS A 183 10.84 18.88 -5.45
N ASN A 184 11.85 18.59 -4.66
CA ASN A 184 12.60 19.58 -3.88
C ASN A 184 13.71 20.21 -4.71
#